data_8c65d3c93bd21c8ae8fb5e0190c70435
#
_entry.id   8c65d3c93bd21c8ae8fb5e0190c70435
#
_cell.length_a   1.000
_cell.length_b   1.000
_cell.length_c   1.000
_cell.angle_alpha   90.00
_cell.angle_beta   90.00
_cell.angle_gamma   90.00
#
_symmetry.space_group_name_H-M   'P 1'
#
loop_
_entity.id
_entity.type
_entity.pdbx_description
1 polymer ?
#
loop_
_entity_poly.entity_id
_entity_poly.type
_entity_poly.pdbx_seq_one_letter_code
_entity_poly.pdbx_strand_id
1 'polypeptide(L)'
;ENNALKGIHKVPGLNDESNEYFYQFNETTGACEGKITGLFELDGARYYAINGILRSGWWSLLDENGEESYYYFDKNTFKGLNGKTQRFFANLTYEFENGKLIRGDWLTTNSGTKYYYGPVYIYGKWFAVDGNRYYFDQNGYRYEGLRYVKETNNHDDPGYWYNFGEDGVCQGVYQHTGLFQLNGDTYYTINGTVCNGLYLAEDGYYYYFASNYKAVKNGRYWVSYPNDTGFAEGFYNFDENGHMIVKTNPNYSGIVEVDGEFWYYVNGIPTYAGLIQIDGDYYYVNSSCKVVTTPHYWVNRPNDLLPAGFYNFGADGKMINPPEEDGKMIET
;
A
#
# COMPACT_ATOMS: atom_id res chain seq x y z
N GLU A 1 -30.53 65.94 -6.45
CA GLU A 1 -30.20 64.70 -7.13
C GLU A 1 -30.17 63.59 -6.07
N ASN A 2 -31.10 62.65 -6.12
CA ASN A 2 -31.05 61.44 -5.30
C ASN A 2 -29.92 60.60 -5.81
N ASN A 3 -28.73 60.69 -5.18
CA ASN A 3 -27.62 59.80 -5.45
C ASN A 3 -27.91 58.42 -4.85
N ALA A 4 -28.55 57.55 -5.61
CA ALA A 4 -28.76 56.19 -5.23
C ALA A 4 -27.37 55.49 -5.01
N LEU A 5 -27.27 54.68 -3.96
CA LEU A 5 -26.05 53.88 -3.70
C LEU A 5 -25.83 52.90 -4.84
N LYS A 6 -24.58 52.69 -5.22
CA LYS A 6 -24.16 51.74 -6.25
C LYS A 6 -22.99 50.92 -5.73
N GLY A 7 -22.93 49.63 -6.12
CA GLY A 7 -21.88 48.73 -5.65
C GLY A 7 -22.10 48.25 -4.22
N ILE A 8 -21.05 48.06 -3.48
CA ILE A 8 -21.10 47.49 -2.15
C ILE A 8 -21.06 48.58 -1.09
N HIS A 9 -22.07 48.61 -0.24
CA HIS A 9 -22.16 49.57 0.86
C HIS A 9 -22.56 48.90 2.18
N LYS A 10 -22.03 49.43 3.28
CA LYS A 10 -22.45 49.11 4.63
C LYS A 10 -23.53 50.07 5.05
N VAL A 11 -24.71 49.56 5.30
CA VAL A 11 -25.89 50.34 5.65
C VAL A 11 -26.70 49.68 6.76
N PRO A 12 -27.56 50.45 7.54
CA PRO A 12 -28.47 49.86 8.50
C PRO A 12 -29.34 48.78 7.88
N GLY A 13 -29.71 47.77 8.66
CA GLY A 13 -30.60 46.70 8.19
C GLY A 13 -32.03 47.20 8.02
N LEU A 14 -32.72 46.72 6.97
CA LEU A 14 -34.12 47.12 6.65
C LEU A 14 -35.09 46.87 7.81
N ASN A 15 -34.86 45.85 8.64
CA ASN A 15 -35.67 45.48 9.79
C ASN A 15 -34.90 45.48 11.11
N ASP A 16 -33.67 46.01 11.11
CA ASP A 16 -32.76 46.06 12.26
C ASP A 16 -31.82 47.26 12.09
N GLU A 17 -32.39 48.45 12.29
CA GLU A 17 -31.66 49.71 12.10
C GLU A 17 -30.51 49.91 13.10
N SER A 18 -30.48 49.12 14.18
CA SER A 18 -29.41 49.14 15.19
C SER A 18 -28.13 48.49 14.73
N ASN A 19 -28.19 47.64 13.68
CA ASN A 19 -27.07 46.95 13.12
C ASN A 19 -26.86 47.29 11.64
N GLU A 20 -25.59 47.41 11.26
CA GLU A 20 -25.20 47.68 9.89
C GLU A 20 -24.74 46.38 9.22
N TYR A 21 -25.11 46.25 7.95
CA TYR A 21 -24.78 45.09 7.12
C TYR A 21 -24.24 45.54 5.79
N PHE A 22 -23.43 44.69 5.14
CA PHE A 22 -22.96 44.90 3.77
C PHE A 22 -24.03 44.42 2.78
N TYR A 23 -24.43 45.33 1.88
CA TYR A 23 -25.40 45.10 0.81
C TYR A 23 -24.76 45.34 -0.54
N GLN A 24 -25.21 44.58 -1.55
CA GLN A 24 -24.95 44.84 -2.94
C GLN A 24 -26.07 45.74 -3.51
N PHE A 25 -25.67 46.78 -4.22
CA PHE A 25 -26.55 47.65 -4.97
C PHE A 25 -26.18 47.60 -6.44
N ASN A 26 -27.18 47.56 -7.32
CA ASN A 26 -26.99 47.51 -8.75
C ASN A 26 -26.22 48.73 -9.26
N GLU A 27 -25.18 48.51 -10.02
CA GLU A 27 -24.29 49.58 -10.51
C GLU A 27 -24.97 50.58 -11.45
N THR A 28 -26.05 50.17 -12.11
CA THR A 28 -26.80 51.01 -13.07
C THR A 28 -27.98 51.69 -12.41
N THR A 29 -28.80 50.92 -11.72
CA THR A 29 -30.10 51.41 -11.21
C THR A 29 -30.05 51.85 -9.75
N GLY A 30 -29.05 51.45 -8.98
CA GLY A 30 -28.97 51.65 -7.54
C GLY A 30 -29.96 50.80 -6.72
N ALA A 31 -30.64 49.84 -7.36
CA ALA A 31 -31.56 48.96 -6.66
C ALA A 31 -30.77 48.02 -5.69
N CYS A 32 -31.30 47.84 -4.47
CA CYS A 32 -30.69 46.89 -3.52
C CYS A 32 -30.90 45.44 -3.98
N GLU A 33 -29.80 44.71 -4.19
CA GLU A 33 -29.81 43.32 -4.62
C GLU A 33 -29.79 42.34 -3.43
N GLY A 34 -29.53 42.85 -2.22
CA GLY A 34 -29.56 42.04 -1.00
C GLY A 34 -28.28 42.10 -0.17
N LYS A 35 -28.31 41.41 0.96
CA LYS A 35 -27.14 41.25 1.84
C LYS A 35 -26.11 40.35 1.18
N ILE A 36 -24.85 40.73 1.26
CA ILE A 36 -23.73 39.94 0.66
C ILE A 36 -23.52 38.63 1.43
N THR A 37 -23.43 37.54 0.70
CA THR A 37 -22.91 36.27 1.20
C THR A 37 -21.87 35.76 0.21
N GLY A 38 -20.62 35.53 0.69
CA GLY A 38 -19.51 35.13 -0.13
C GLY A 38 -18.32 36.07 -0.04
N LEU A 39 -17.34 35.83 -0.93
CA LEU A 39 -16.16 36.68 -1.12
C LEU A 39 -16.55 37.93 -1.91
N PHE A 40 -16.00 39.07 -1.52
CA PHE A 40 -16.16 40.31 -2.25
C PHE A 40 -14.96 41.23 -2.06
N GLU A 41 -14.79 42.17 -2.95
CA GLU A 41 -13.73 43.20 -2.89
C GLU A 41 -14.35 44.59 -2.60
N LEU A 42 -13.70 45.29 -1.69
CA LEU A 42 -14.05 46.68 -1.37
C LEU A 42 -12.76 47.43 -1.01
N ASP A 43 -12.58 48.62 -1.62
CA ASP A 43 -11.43 49.49 -1.42
C ASP A 43 -10.09 48.75 -1.54
N GLY A 44 -9.97 47.89 -2.56
CA GLY A 44 -8.75 47.14 -2.87
C GLY A 44 -8.39 46.01 -1.88
N ALA A 45 -9.31 45.63 -0.99
CA ALA A 45 -9.16 44.51 -0.08
C ALA A 45 -10.29 43.48 -0.27
N ARG A 46 -9.97 42.21 -0.10
CA ARG A 46 -10.95 41.12 -0.15
C ARG A 46 -11.49 40.83 1.23
N TYR A 47 -12.79 40.59 1.29
CA TYR A 47 -13.55 40.26 2.51
C TYR A 47 -14.41 39.04 2.27
N TYR A 48 -14.85 38.43 3.37
CA TYR A 48 -15.86 37.38 3.37
C TYR A 48 -17.00 37.73 4.30
N ALA A 49 -18.24 37.65 3.82
CA ALA A 49 -19.42 37.90 4.60
C ALA A 49 -20.42 36.74 4.53
N ILE A 50 -21.24 36.61 5.55
CA ILE A 50 -22.44 35.77 5.56
C ILE A 50 -23.61 36.64 6.00
N ASN A 51 -24.65 36.78 5.16
CA ASN A 51 -25.79 37.64 5.38
C ASN A 51 -25.40 39.08 5.75
N GLY A 52 -24.44 39.65 5.03
CA GLY A 52 -23.95 41.01 5.22
C GLY A 52 -23.03 41.22 6.44
N ILE A 53 -22.71 40.19 7.20
CA ILE A 53 -21.82 40.26 8.36
C ILE A 53 -20.47 39.73 8.02
N LEU A 54 -19.43 40.57 8.19
CA LEU A 54 -18.03 40.16 7.92
C LEU A 54 -17.61 39.00 8.81
N ARG A 55 -16.81 38.12 8.24
CA ARG A 55 -16.22 36.98 8.92
C ARG A 55 -14.71 37.13 9.00
N SER A 56 -14.14 36.66 10.08
CA SER A 56 -12.67 36.60 10.29
C SER A 56 -12.20 35.18 10.57
N GLY A 57 -10.87 34.96 10.60
CA GLY A 57 -10.27 33.68 10.84
C GLY A 57 -10.18 32.83 9.58
N TRP A 58 -10.02 31.52 9.76
CA TRP A 58 -9.89 30.54 8.68
C TRP A 58 -11.26 30.16 8.10
N TRP A 59 -11.31 30.09 6.77
CA TRP A 59 -12.46 29.61 6.00
C TRP A 59 -12.00 28.71 4.86
N SER A 60 -12.67 27.58 4.66
CA SER A 60 -12.55 26.77 3.44
C SER A 60 -13.67 27.18 2.51
N LEU A 61 -13.32 27.70 1.35
CA LEU A 61 -14.26 28.27 0.38
C LEU A 61 -13.92 27.75 -1.02
N LEU A 62 -14.94 27.63 -1.87
CA LEU A 62 -14.70 27.37 -3.29
C LEU A 62 -14.14 28.64 -3.92
N ASP A 63 -13.08 28.49 -4.70
CA ASP A 63 -12.55 29.59 -5.51
C ASP A 63 -13.35 29.76 -6.80
N GLU A 64 -12.92 30.69 -7.64
CA GLU A 64 -13.55 31.01 -8.93
C GLU A 64 -13.55 29.85 -9.94
N ASN A 65 -12.70 28.83 -9.73
CA ASN A 65 -12.67 27.61 -10.53
C ASN A 65 -13.50 26.48 -9.92
N GLY A 66 -14.14 26.72 -8.75
CA GLY A 66 -14.88 25.70 -8.01
C GLY A 66 -13.98 24.76 -7.19
N GLU A 67 -12.70 25.09 -7.00
CA GLU A 67 -11.77 24.33 -6.19
C GLU A 67 -11.77 24.82 -4.73
N GLU A 68 -11.73 23.87 -3.79
CA GLU A 68 -11.67 24.19 -2.37
C GLU A 68 -10.31 24.83 -2.03
N SER A 69 -10.35 26.00 -1.43
CA SER A 69 -9.19 26.79 -1.03
C SER A 69 -9.34 27.33 0.37
N TYR A 70 -8.23 27.42 1.10
CA TYR A 70 -8.23 28.05 2.41
C TYR A 70 -8.01 29.55 2.29
N TYR A 71 -8.82 30.30 3.08
CA TYR A 71 -8.73 31.75 3.21
C TYR A 71 -8.56 32.13 4.67
N TYR A 72 -7.85 33.24 4.92
CA TYR A 72 -7.77 33.83 6.23
C TYR A 72 -8.06 35.33 6.20
N PHE A 73 -8.95 35.75 7.06
CA PHE A 73 -9.36 37.16 7.24
C PHE A 73 -8.94 37.65 8.62
N ASP A 74 -8.26 38.79 8.68
CA ASP A 74 -7.72 39.34 9.93
C ASP A 74 -8.84 39.62 10.93
N LYS A 75 -8.63 39.31 12.20
CA LYS A 75 -9.65 39.38 13.23
C LYS A 75 -10.09 40.80 13.56
N ASN A 76 -9.27 41.82 13.32
CA ASN A 76 -9.53 43.19 13.66
C ASN A 76 -10.04 43.98 12.46
N THR A 77 -9.44 43.76 11.30
CA THR A 77 -9.76 44.53 10.07
C THR A 77 -10.70 43.79 9.14
N PHE A 78 -10.90 42.47 9.33
CA PHE A 78 -11.67 41.57 8.46
C PHE A 78 -11.14 41.48 7.02
N LYS A 79 -9.98 42.08 6.75
CA LYS A 79 -9.34 42.03 5.43
C LYS A 79 -8.64 40.70 5.23
N GLY A 80 -8.69 40.19 4.02
CA GLY A 80 -7.87 39.05 3.57
C GLY A 80 -6.40 39.42 3.74
N LEU A 81 -5.62 38.46 4.29
CA LEU A 81 -4.18 38.66 4.46
C LEU A 81 -3.46 38.68 3.12
N ASN A 82 -2.35 39.40 3.07
CA ASN A 82 -1.43 39.44 1.94
C ASN A 82 0.02 39.24 2.42
N GLY A 83 0.83 38.56 1.58
CA GLY A 83 2.22 38.29 1.85
C GLY A 83 2.44 37.24 2.94
N LYS A 84 3.64 37.20 3.50
CA LYS A 84 4.06 36.22 4.51
C LYS A 84 3.65 36.65 5.90
N THR A 85 3.00 35.76 6.63
CA THR A 85 2.48 36.00 7.98
C THR A 85 2.85 34.88 8.93
N GLN A 86 3.48 35.21 10.06
CA GLN A 86 3.93 34.30 11.12
C GLN A 86 3.05 34.48 12.39
N ARG A 87 1.81 34.07 12.33
CA ARG A 87 0.83 34.26 13.43
C ARG A 87 0.15 32.97 13.88
N PHE A 88 0.58 31.83 13.37
CA PHE A 88 -0.17 30.59 13.47
C PHE A 88 0.49 29.60 14.43
N PHE A 89 -0.15 28.44 14.59
CA PHE A 89 0.34 27.36 15.41
C PHE A 89 1.84 27.07 15.14
N ALA A 90 2.62 26.86 16.20
CA ALA A 90 4.06 26.56 16.16
C ALA A 90 4.91 27.59 15.38
N ASN A 91 4.49 28.84 15.31
CA ASN A 91 5.15 29.92 14.56
C ASN A 91 5.31 29.64 13.06
N LEU A 92 4.41 28.83 12.49
CA LEU A 92 4.38 28.57 11.06
C LEU A 92 4.15 29.87 10.28
N THR A 93 4.82 30.00 9.14
CA THR A 93 4.75 31.13 8.23
C THR A 93 3.96 30.78 7.00
N TYR A 94 2.80 31.34 6.85
CA TYR A 94 1.96 31.16 5.67
C TYR A 94 2.04 32.34 4.71
N GLU A 95 1.85 32.08 3.43
CA GLU A 95 1.80 33.13 2.41
C GLU A 95 0.41 33.23 1.80
N PHE A 96 -0.07 34.44 1.71
CA PHE A 96 -1.44 34.74 1.25
C PHE A 96 -1.44 35.74 0.10
N GLU A 97 -2.44 35.57 -0.76
CA GLU A 97 -2.81 36.54 -1.79
C GLU A 97 -4.30 36.85 -1.66
N ASN A 98 -4.63 38.11 -1.35
CA ASN A 98 -6.01 38.55 -1.14
C ASN A 98 -6.85 37.61 -0.25
N GLY A 99 -6.26 37.19 0.87
CA GLY A 99 -6.87 36.27 1.81
C GLY A 99 -6.71 34.79 1.45
N LYS A 100 -6.51 34.44 0.18
CA LYS A 100 -6.29 33.05 -0.25
C LYS A 100 -4.90 32.56 0.17
N LEU A 101 -4.86 31.40 0.80
CA LEU A 101 -3.61 30.73 1.12
C LEU A 101 -2.97 30.22 -0.17
N ILE A 102 -1.77 30.68 -0.47
CA ILE A 102 -0.98 30.23 -1.65
C ILE A 102 0.19 29.32 -1.25
N ARG A 103 0.67 29.45 -0.01
CA ARG A 103 1.77 28.59 0.49
C ARG A 103 1.62 28.32 1.99
N GLY A 104 1.76 27.05 2.36
CA GLY A 104 1.83 26.59 3.74
C GLY A 104 3.25 26.65 4.32
N ASP A 105 3.49 25.88 5.39
CA ASP A 105 4.82 25.79 6.00
C ASP A 105 5.10 24.39 6.56
N TRP A 106 6.40 24.12 6.71
CA TRP A 106 6.91 22.84 7.21
C TRP A 106 7.10 22.88 8.73
N LEU A 107 6.64 21.84 9.41
CA LEU A 107 6.92 21.59 10.83
C LEU A 107 7.71 20.31 11.00
N THR A 108 8.97 20.43 11.43
CA THR A 108 9.83 19.30 11.75
C THR A 108 9.84 19.06 13.26
N THR A 109 9.65 17.81 13.64
CA THR A 109 9.71 17.31 15.02
C THR A 109 10.61 16.09 15.10
N ASN A 110 10.84 15.57 16.30
CA ASN A 110 11.60 14.31 16.49
C ASN A 110 10.91 13.09 15.80
N SER A 111 9.62 13.18 15.50
CA SER A 111 8.86 12.11 14.85
C SER A 111 8.84 12.22 13.33
N GLY A 112 9.35 13.32 12.76
CA GLY A 112 9.35 13.57 11.32
C GLY A 112 8.85 14.95 10.94
N THR A 113 8.69 15.19 9.66
CA THR A 113 8.32 16.49 9.08
C THR A 113 6.93 16.42 8.45
N LYS A 114 6.09 17.42 8.78
CA LYS A 114 4.74 17.59 8.24
C LYS A 114 4.64 18.89 7.45
N TYR A 115 3.75 18.95 6.45
CA TYR A 115 3.41 20.18 5.78
C TYR A 115 2.01 20.65 6.19
N TYR A 116 1.95 21.83 6.76
CA TYR A 116 0.69 22.48 7.12
C TYR A 116 0.24 23.38 5.99
N TYR A 117 -0.99 23.14 5.52
CA TYR A 117 -1.64 23.96 4.51
C TYR A 117 -2.94 24.51 5.09
N GLY A 118 -2.82 25.69 5.68
CA GLY A 118 -3.87 26.30 6.47
C GLY A 118 -3.97 25.71 7.89
N PRO A 119 -5.19 25.49 8.40
CA PRO A 119 -5.39 24.96 9.76
C PRO A 119 -5.12 23.46 9.89
N VAL A 120 -4.82 22.78 8.80
CA VAL A 120 -4.62 21.32 8.74
C VAL A 120 -3.26 20.97 8.15
N TYR A 121 -2.76 19.76 8.44
CA TYR A 121 -1.61 19.22 7.74
C TYR A 121 -2.06 18.25 6.65
N ILE A 122 -1.21 18.11 5.62
CA ILE A 122 -1.44 17.16 4.53
C ILE A 122 -1.15 15.74 5.03
N TYR A 123 -1.99 14.76 4.67
CA TYR A 123 -1.83 13.35 5.04
C TYR A 123 -2.40 12.41 3.97
N GLY A 124 -1.87 11.19 3.93
CA GLY A 124 -2.38 10.07 3.14
C GLY A 124 -2.39 10.28 1.64
N LYS A 125 -1.59 11.22 1.09
CA LYS A 125 -1.64 11.56 -0.33
C LYS A 125 -0.37 12.19 -0.87
N TRP A 126 -0.28 12.23 -2.19
CA TRP A 126 0.64 13.09 -2.90
C TRP A 126 0.27 14.56 -2.77
N PHE A 127 1.28 15.40 -2.61
CA PHE A 127 1.09 16.84 -2.60
C PHE A 127 2.33 17.56 -3.16
N ALA A 128 2.09 18.63 -3.91
CA ALA A 128 3.18 19.43 -4.47
C ALA A 128 3.40 20.68 -3.62
N VAL A 129 4.68 20.96 -3.33
CA VAL A 129 5.12 22.19 -2.67
C VAL A 129 6.26 22.78 -3.49
N ASP A 130 6.13 24.02 -3.93
CA ASP A 130 7.12 24.75 -4.71
C ASP A 130 7.62 23.96 -5.95
N GLY A 131 6.68 23.25 -6.62
CA GLY A 131 6.98 22.45 -7.81
C GLY A 131 7.56 21.04 -7.52
N ASN A 132 7.95 20.74 -6.30
CA ASN A 132 8.42 19.43 -5.88
C ASN A 132 7.27 18.55 -5.40
N ARG A 133 7.33 17.25 -5.69
CA ARG A 133 6.31 16.28 -5.25
C ARG A 133 6.77 15.57 -3.98
N TYR A 134 5.84 15.45 -3.04
CA TYR A 134 6.00 14.75 -1.76
C TYR A 134 4.87 13.75 -1.57
N TYR A 135 5.10 12.71 -0.78
CA TYR A 135 4.05 11.83 -0.28
C TYR A 135 4.01 11.89 1.24
N PHE A 136 2.81 12.01 1.80
CA PHE A 136 2.58 12.08 3.24
C PHE A 136 1.85 10.81 3.69
N ASP A 137 2.31 10.19 4.76
CA ASP A 137 1.66 9.03 5.35
C ASP A 137 0.31 9.39 6.00
N GLN A 138 -0.38 8.40 6.55
CA GLN A 138 -1.67 8.59 7.22
C GLN A 138 -1.58 9.47 8.48
N ASN A 139 -0.40 9.62 9.06
CA ASN A 139 -0.13 10.49 10.20
C ASN A 139 0.33 11.90 9.78
N GLY A 140 0.49 12.13 8.47
CA GLY A 140 0.91 13.39 7.88
C GLY A 140 2.42 13.60 7.83
N TYR A 141 3.22 12.57 8.10
CA TYR A 141 4.68 12.68 7.95
C TYR A 141 5.07 12.45 6.49
N ARG A 142 5.94 13.32 5.96
CA ARG A 142 6.49 13.15 4.62
C ARG A 142 7.35 11.90 4.56
N TYR A 143 7.34 11.22 3.45
CA TYR A 143 8.23 10.10 3.19
C TYR A 143 9.66 10.59 2.90
N GLU A 144 10.63 9.78 3.34
CA GLU A 144 12.07 9.94 3.11
C GLU A 144 12.67 8.57 2.80
N GLY A 145 13.69 8.54 1.93
CA GLY A 145 14.33 7.31 1.47
C GLY A 145 13.42 6.47 0.57
N LEU A 146 13.66 5.15 0.54
CA LEU A 146 12.89 4.24 -0.30
C LEU A 146 11.56 3.88 0.39
N ARG A 147 10.44 4.13 -0.30
CA ARG A 147 9.07 3.88 0.21
C ARG A 147 8.17 3.30 -0.87
N TYR A 148 7.37 2.33 -0.46
CA TYR A 148 6.30 1.79 -1.29
C TYR A 148 5.06 2.68 -1.20
N VAL A 149 4.54 3.11 -2.35
CA VAL A 149 3.31 3.89 -2.44
C VAL A 149 2.36 3.19 -3.40
N LYS A 150 1.15 2.94 -2.92
CA LYS A 150 0.02 2.47 -3.71
C LYS A 150 -1.12 3.45 -3.57
N GLU A 151 -1.70 3.91 -4.67
CA GLU A 151 -2.85 4.79 -4.63
C GLU A 151 -4.10 4.01 -4.20
N THR A 152 -4.63 4.32 -3.01
CA THR A 152 -5.75 3.58 -2.39
C THR A 152 -7.04 3.62 -3.18
N ASN A 153 -7.21 4.59 -4.06
CA ASN A 153 -8.42 4.79 -4.87
C ASN A 153 -8.29 4.27 -6.31
N ASN A 154 -7.14 3.70 -6.68
CA ASN A 154 -6.91 3.11 -7.98
C ASN A 154 -6.64 1.61 -7.81
N HIS A 155 -7.64 0.78 -8.10
CA HIS A 155 -7.52 -0.68 -8.00
C HIS A 155 -6.50 -1.26 -8.99
N ASP A 156 -6.26 -0.57 -10.10
CA ASP A 156 -5.35 -0.98 -11.17
C ASP A 156 -3.91 -0.50 -10.91
N ASP A 157 -3.66 0.33 -9.86
CA ASP A 157 -2.32 0.71 -9.47
C ASP A 157 -1.63 -0.46 -8.76
N PRO A 158 -0.59 -1.06 -9.36
CA PRO A 158 0.15 -2.15 -8.73
C PRO A 158 0.93 -1.68 -7.51
N GLY A 159 1.10 -0.36 -7.34
CA GLY A 159 2.02 0.27 -6.40
C GLY A 159 3.47 0.20 -6.89
N TYR A 160 4.23 1.19 -6.48
CA TYR A 160 5.64 1.32 -6.85
C TYR A 160 6.50 1.67 -5.65
N TRP A 161 7.76 1.27 -5.70
CA TRP A 161 8.78 1.81 -4.83
C TRP A 161 9.27 3.14 -5.40
N TYR A 162 9.17 4.19 -4.57
CA TYR A 162 9.67 5.52 -4.90
C TYR A 162 10.88 5.83 -4.06
N ASN A 163 11.84 6.50 -4.67
CA ASN A 163 12.97 7.09 -3.95
C ASN A 163 12.61 8.53 -3.56
N PHE A 164 12.68 8.83 -2.27
CA PHE A 164 12.54 10.17 -1.72
C PHE A 164 13.89 10.61 -1.17
N GLY A 165 14.30 11.86 -1.44
CA GLY A 165 15.51 12.42 -0.86
C GLY A 165 15.40 12.57 0.68
N GLU A 166 16.49 12.93 1.32
CA GLU A 166 16.50 13.27 2.75
C GLU A 166 15.59 14.47 3.06
N ASP A 167 15.38 15.35 2.08
CA ASP A 167 14.41 16.45 2.10
C ASP A 167 12.98 16.02 1.76
N GLY A 168 12.75 14.74 1.53
CA GLY A 168 11.46 14.15 1.16
C GLY A 168 11.00 14.40 -0.26
N VAL A 169 11.79 15.07 -1.11
CA VAL A 169 11.43 15.28 -2.52
C VAL A 169 11.42 13.95 -3.26
N CYS A 170 10.33 13.66 -3.95
CA CYS A 170 10.21 12.46 -4.78
C CYS A 170 11.16 12.56 -5.99
N GLN A 171 12.12 11.64 -6.05
CA GLN A 171 13.10 11.51 -7.12
C GLN A 171 12.63 10.58 -8.25
N GLY A 172 11.44 9.99 -8.11
CA GLY A 172 10.84 9.08 -9.07
C GLY A 172 10.72 7.64 -8.58
N VAL A 173 10.23 6.78 -9.48
CA VAL A 173 10.14 5.34 -9.22
C VAL A 173 11.54 4.75 -9.11
N TYR A 174 11.76 3.93 -8.08
CA TYR A 174 13.01 3.21 -7.91
C TYR A 174 13.15 2.13 -8.99
N GLN A 175 13.99 2.41 -10.00
CA GLN A 175 14.20 1.54 -11.15
C GLN A 175 15.14 0.39 -10.77
N HIS A 176 14.57 -0.66 -10.18
CA HIS A 176 15.29 -1.87 -9.79
C HIS A 176 14.56 -3.10 -10.33
N THR A 177 15.33 -4.09 -10.78
CA THR A 177 14.83 -5.42 -11.12
C THR A 177 15.67 -6.44 -10.37
N GLY A 178 15.02 -7.34 -9.64
CA GLY A 178 15.67 -8.36 -8.82
C GLY A 178 15.29 -8.30 -7.35
N LEU A 179 16.05 -8.99 -6.52
CA LEU A 179 15.90 -9.04 -5.07
C LEU A 179 16.38 -7.75 -4.40
N PHE A 180 15.66 -7.30 -3.41
CA PHE A 180 16.17 -6.30 -2.48
C PHE A 180 15.61 -6.53 -1.07
N GLN A 181 16.35 -6.07 -0.07
CA GLN A 181 15.96 -6.18 1.33
C GLN A 181 15.62 -4.81 1.90
N LEU A 182 14.52 -4.75 2.64
CA LEU A 182 14.11 -3.56 3.37
C LEU A 182 13.49 -3.96 4.70
N ASN A 183 14.00 -3.37 5.79
CA ASN A 183 13.52 -3.61 7.16
C ASN A 183 13.48 -5.10 7.57
N GLY A 184 14.42 -5.92 7.06
CA GLY A 184 14.50 -7.35 7.33
C GLY A 184 13.62 -8.24 6.45
N ASP A 185 12.78 -7.65 5.62
CA ASP A 185 11.98 -8.37 4.63
C ASP A 185 12.67 -8.38 3.26
N THR A 186 12.44 -9.45 2.51
CA THR A 186 12.93 -9.61 1.13
C THR A 186 11.79 -9.39 0.15
N TYR A 187 12.04 -8.61 -0.89
CA TYR A 187 11.12 -8.25 -1.97
C TYR A 187 11.74 -8.56 -3.33
N TYR A 188 10.90 -8.65 -4.35
CA TYR A 188 11.33 -8.73 -5.74
C TYR A 188 10.63 -7.64 -6.55
N THR A 189 11.39 -6.95 -7.39
CA THR A 189 10.83 -5.93 -8.29
C THR A 189 11.18 -6.21 -9.74
N ILE A 190 10.33 -5.72 -10.63
CA ILE A 190 10.59 -5.62 -12.06
C ILE A 190 10.35 -4.17 -12.44
N ASN A 191 11.41 -3.46 -12.84
CA ASN A 191 11.37 -2.03 -13.19
C ASN A 191 10.71 -1.18 -12.09
N GLY A 192 11.04 -1.46 -10.82
CA GLY A 192 10.52 -0.75 -9.67
C GLY A 192 9.12 -1.16 -9.21
N THR A 193 8.42 -2.02 -9.95
CA THR A 193 7.13 -2.58 -9.53
C THR A 193 7.36 -3.80 -8.64
N VAL A 194 6.75 -3.83 -7.45
CA VAL A 194 6.80 -5.02 -6.59
C VAL A 194 6.02 -6.15 -7.21
N CYS A 195 6.56 -7.35 -7.10
CA CYS A 195 5.99 -8.54 -7.70
C CYS A 195 5.56 -9.54 -6.62
N ASN A 196 4.47 -10.25 -6.87
CA ASN A 196 4.06 -11.45 -6.14
C ASN A 196 4.18 -12.68 -7.04
N GLY A 197 4.23 -13.86 -6.44
CA GLY A 197 4.42 -15.12 -7.16
C GLY A 197 5.81 -15.70 -6.99
N LEU A 198 6.12 -16.74 -7.77
CA LEU A 198 7.39 -17.45 -7.74
C LEU A 198 8.35 -16.86 -8.78
N TYR A 199 9.56 -16.54 -8.36
CA TYR A 199 10.62 -16.01 -9.24
C TYR A 199 11.93 -16.73 -8.99
N LEU A 200 12.66 -17.00 -10.08
CA LEU A 200 14.07 -17.33 -10.01
C LEU A 200 14.86 -16.03 -9.89
N ALA A 201 15.58 -15.89 -8.80
CA ALA A 201 16.38 -14.70 -8.56
C ALA A 201 17.81 -14.84 -9.11
N GLU A 202 18.53 -13.73 -9.12
CA GLU A 202 19.92 -13.62 -9.62
C GLU A 202 20.93 -14.44 -8.83
N ASP A 203 20.60 -14.83 -7.59
CA ASP A 203 21.41 -15.71 -6.75
C ASP A 203 21.22 -17.20 -7.07
N GLY A 204 20.33 -17.53 -8.02
CA GLY A 204 20.04 -18.88 -8.47
C GLY A 204 19.00 -19.63 -7.65
N TYR A 205 18.37 -18.99 -6.67
CA TYR A 205 17.28 -19.58 -5.87
C TYR A 205 15.91 -19.10 -6.32
N TYR A 206 14.89 -19.94 -6.09
CA TYR A 206 13.50 -19.57 -6.26
C TYR A 206 12.96 -19.00 -4.96
N TYR A 207 12.23 -17.89 -5.07
CA TYR A 207 11.52 -17.24 -3.98
C TYR A 207 10.05 -17.11 -4.31
N TYR A 208 9.20 -17.30 -3.31
CA TYR A 208 7.78 -17.02 -3.43
C TYR A 208 7.42 -15.78 -2.65
N PHE A 209 6.87 -14.77 -3.35
CA PHE A 209 6.41 -13.52 -2.77
C PHE A 209 4.90 -13.59 -2.61
N ALA A 210 4.41 -13.53 -1.39
CA ALA A 210 2.99 -13.62 -1.07
C ALA A 210 2.22 -12.35 -1.50
N SER A 211 0.91 -12.28 -1.21
CA SER A 211 0.08 -11.13 -1.56
C SER A 211 0.50 -9.81 -0.89
N ASN A 212 1.29 -9.87 0.18
CA ASN A 212 1.93 -8.72 0.82
C ASN A 212 3.29 -8.36 0.20
N TYR A 213 3.66 -8.98 -0.92
CA TYR A 213 4.90 -8.82 -1.68
C TYR A 213 6.19 -9.22 -0.94
N LYS A 214 6.09 -9.84 0.23
CA LYS A 214 7.26 -10.31 0.99
C LYS A 214 7.55 -11.76 0.66
N ALA A 215 8.84 -12.10 0.62
CA ALA A 215 9.27 -13.49 0.50
C ALA A 215 8.78 -14.31 1.70
N VAL A 216 8.19 -15.47 1.44
CA VAL A 216 7.85 -16.42 2.49
C VAL A 216 9.12 -17.14 2.97
N LYS A 217 9.19 -17.49 4.25
CA LYS A 217 10.34 -18.13 4.89
C LYS A 217 9.91 -19.19 5.89
N ASN A 218 10.79 -20.13 6.19
CA ASN A 218 10.63 -21.10 7.27
C ASN A 218 9.32 -21.86 7.24
N GLY A 219 8.95 -22.48 6.13
CA GLY A 219 7.73 -23.26 6.13
C GLY A 219 7.25 -23.73 4.78
N ARG A 220 6.06 -24.33 4.81
CA ARG A 220 5.37 -24.85 3.63
C ARG A 220 4.26 -23.89 3.22
N TYR A 221 4.32 -23.38 2.00
CA TYR A 221 3.38 -22.40 1.46
C TYR A 221 2.77 -22.88 0.16
N TRP A 222 1.52 -22.51 -0.07
CA TRP A 222 0.86 -22.74 -1.36
C TRP A 222 1.30 -21.65 -2.34
N VAL A 223 1.96 -22.07 -3.41
CA VAL A 223 2.34 -21.20 -4.53
C VAL A 223 1.16 -21.17 -5.51
N SER A 224 0.44 -20.05 -5.54
CA SER A 224 -0.71 -19.82 -6.41
C SER A 224 -0.33 -19.14 -7.73
N TYR A 225 0.84 -18.51 -7.78
CA TYR A 225 1.35 -17.83 -8.98
C TYR A 225 2.78 -18.29 -9.24
N PRO A 226 2.95 -19.44 -9.97
CA PRO A 226 4.28 -19.97 -10.27
C PRO A 226 5.02 -19.17 -11.34
N ASN A 227 4.33 -18.24 -12.04
CA ASN A 227 4.87 -17.49 -13.17
C ASN A 227 5.48 -18.42 -14.23
N ASP A 228 6.46 -17.94 -15.00
CA ASP A 228 7.13 -18.72 -16.06
C ASP A 228 8.31 -19.57 -15.53
N THR A 229 8.25 -20.00 -14.27
CA THR A 229 9.35 -20.75 -13.63
C THR A 229 9.36 -22.23 -14.00
N GLY A 230 8.34 -22.74 -14.66
CA GLY A 230 8.18 -24.15 -15.00
C GLY A 230 7.57 -25.00 -13.88
N PHE A 231 7.31 -24.44 -12.71
CA PHE A 231 6.61 -25.11 -11.62
C PHE A 231 5.08 -24.99 -11.79
N ALA A 232 4.34 -25.94 -11.22
CA ALA A 232 2.88 -25.85 -11.14
C ALA A 232 2.45 -25.17 -9.83
N GLU A 233 1.18 -24.79 -9.75
CA GLU A 233 0.57 -24.42 -8.47
C GLU A 233 0.65 -25.59 -7.49
N GLY A 234 1.01 -25.32 -6.25
CA GLY A 234 1.18 -26.37 -5.27
C GLY A 234 1.82 -25.92 -3.97
N PHE A 235 1.99 -26.87 -3.06
CA PHE A 235 2.70 -26.64 -1.81
C PHE A 235 4.20 -26.88 -1.99
N TYR A 236 5.00 -25.85 -1.59
CA TYR A 236 6.45 -25.91 -1.59
C TYR A 236 7.01 -25.52 -0.23
N ASN A 237 8.20 -26.03 0.08
CA ASN A 237 8.91 -25.69 1.30
C ASN A 237 9.92 -24.58 1.02
N PHE A 238 10.10 -23.68 1.99
CA PHE A 238 11.05 -22.59 1.94
C PHE A 238 11.91 -22.59 3.21
N ASP A 239 13.21 -22.35 3.05
CA ASP A 239 14.17 -22.28 4.15
C ASP A 239 14.07 -20.94 4.94
N GLU A 240 14.99 -20.76 5.88
CA GLU A 240 15.06 -19.55 6.70
C GLU A 240 15.40 -18.27 5.91
N ASN A 241 16.05 -18.42 4.75
CA ASN A 241 16.40 -17.31 3.86
C ASN A 241 15.29 -17.01 2.86
N GLY A 242 14.29 -17.88 2.74
CA GLY A 242 13.20 -17.79 1.78
C GLY A 242 13.49 -18.52 0.46
N HIS A 243 14.58 -19.29 0.39
CA HIS A 243 14.86 -20.12 -0.79
C HIS A 243 13.88 -21.27 -0.87
N MET A 244 13.25 -21.46 -2.01
CA MET A 244 12.45 -22.65 -2.25
C MET A 244 13.36 -23.88 -2.21
N ILE A 245 13.02 -24.85 -1.37
CA ILE A 245 13.76 -26.09 -1.24
C ILE A 245 13.43 -26.97 -2.45
N VAL A 246 14.17 -26.77 -3.52
CA VAL A 246 14.11 -27.58 -4.73
C VAL A 246 15.47 -28.20 -4.91
N LYS A 247 15.58 -29.47 -4.64
CA LYS A 247 16.86 -30.20 -4.86
C LYS A 247 16.94 -30.86 -6.24
N THR A 248 16.02 -30.57 -7.14
CA THR A 248 15.97 -31.25 -8.44
C THR A 248 15.59 -30.32 -9.59
N ASN A 249 16.07 -30.67 -10.78
CA ASN A 249 15.59 -30.19 -12.06
C ASN A 249 14.05 -30.13 -12.08
N PRO A 250 13.40 -29.03 -12.53
CA PRO A 250 11.94 -28.90 -12.60
C PRO A 250 11.22 -30.04 -13.34
N ASN A 251 11.99 -30.88 -14.06
CA ASN A 251 11.44 -32.06 -14.75
C ASN A 251 11.72 -33.38 -14.00
N TYR A 252 12.27 -33.35 -12.79
CA TYR A 252 12.58 -34.58 -12.06
C TYR A 252 11.34 -35.18 -11.41
N SER A 253 11.15 -36.50 -11.59
CA SER A 253 10.16 -37.29 -10.86
C SER A 253 10.83 -38.46 -10.17
N GLY A 254 10.57 -38.65 -8.88
CA GLY A 254 11.17 -39.73 -8.09
C GLY A 254 11.39 -39.35 -6.63
N ILE A 255 12.12 -40.20 -5.90
CA ILE A 255 12.48 -40.00 -4.50
C ILE A 255 13.85 -39.36 -4.39
N VAL A 256 13.99 -38.32 -3.57
CA VAL A 256 15.24 -37.61 -3.30
C VAL A 256 15.45 -37.51 -1.80
N GLU A 257 16.63 -37.82 -1.33
CA GLU A 257 17.07 -37.60 0.04
C GLU A 257 17.47 -36.14 0.23
N VAL A 258 16.88 -35.49 1.25
CA VAL A 258 17.09 -34.10 1.60
C VAL A 258 17.30 -34.01 3.12
N ASP A 259 18.51 -33.67 3.56
CA ASP A 259 18.89 -33.52 4.96
C ASP A 259 18.49 -34.74 5.85
N GLY A 260 18.70 -35.96 5.29
CA GLY A 260 18.35 -37.21 5.94
C GLY A 260 16.88 -37.61 5.88
N GLU A 261 16.05 -36.87 5.13
CA GLU A 261 14.64 -37.19 4.88
C GLU A 261 14.41 -37.48 3.40
N PHE A 262 13.59 -38.46 3.05
CA PHE A 262 13.23 -38.78 1.66
C PHE A 262 11.95 -38.05 1.27
N TRP A 263 12.01 -37.38 0.11
CA TRP A 263 10.91 -36.64 -0.47
C TRP A 263 10.54 -37.21 -1.84
N TYR A 264 9.27 -37.28 -2.15
CA TYR A 264 8.77 -37.67 -3.47
C TYR A 264 8.42 -36.48 -4.32
N TYR A 265 8.97 -36.40 -5.52
CA TYR A 265 8.76 -35.35 -6.50
C TYR A 265 8.09 -35.89 -7.75
N VAL A 266 7.19 -35.11 -8.33
CA VAL A 266 6.64 -35.28 -9.69
C VAL A 266 6.85 -33.98 -10.44
N ASN A 267 7.58 -34.02 -11.55
CA ASN A 267 7.97 -32.83 -12.33
C ASN A 267 8.57 -31.72 -11.45
N GLY A 268 9.49 -32.07 -10.58
CA GLY A 268 10.15 -31.14 -9.65
C GLY A 268 9.30 -30.71 -8.44
N ILE A 269 8.07 -31.20 -8.31
CA ILE A 269 7.13 -30.79 -7.27
C ILE A 269 7.05 -31.83 -6.17
N PRO A 270 7.26 -31.50 -4.87
CA PRO A 270 6.97 -32.41 -3.77
C PRO A 270 5.49 -32.80 -3.79
N THR A 271 5.23 -34.10 -3.99
CA THR A 271 3.86 -34.57 -4.24
C THR A 271 3.44 -35.61 -3.22
N TYR A 272 2.25 -35.43 -2.64
CA TYR A 272 1.58 -36.50 -1.88
C TYR A 272 1.08 -37.56 -2.83
N ALA A 273 1.53 -38.80 -2.67
CA ALA A 273 1.17 -39.89 -3.56
C ALA A 273 0.45 -41.07 -2.90
N GLY A 274 0.54 -41.24 -1.58
CA GLY A 274 0.11 -42.48 -0.94
C GLY A 274 1.08 -43.61 -1.22
N LEU A 275 0.60 -44.85 -1.43
CA LEU A 275 1.42 -45.97 -1.81
C LEU A 275 1.82 -45.86 -3.28
N ILE A 276 3.12 -45.99 -3.56
CA ILE A 276 3.67 -45.98 -4.93
C ILE A 276 4.62 -47.15 -5.11
N GLN A 277 4.87 -47.53 -6.36
CA GLN A 277 5.87 -48.53 -6.71
C GLN A 277 6.90 -47.89 -7.65
N ILE A 278 8.17 -48.01 -7.30
CA ILE A 278 9.30 -47.52 -8.10
C ILE A 278 10.34 -48.68 -8.20
N ASP A 279 10.68 -49.07 -9.42
CA ASP A 279 11.66 -50.13 -9.71
C ASP A 279 11.39 -51.45 -8.97
N GLY A 280 10.09 -51.75 -8.73
CA GLY A 280 9.65 -52.96 -8.05
C GLY A 280 9.50 -52.83 -6.52
N ASP A 281 10.06 -51.80 -5.91
CA ASP A 281 9.94 -51.53 -4.47
C ASP A 281 8.69 -50.66 -4.17
N TYR A 282 8.04 -50.90 -3.01
CA TYR A 282 6.90 -50.10 -2.53
C TYR A 282 7.36 -49.06 -1.54
N TYR A 283 6.83 -47.85 -1.70
CA TYR A 283 7.05 -46.70 -0.82
C TYR A 283 5.70 -46.08 -0.47
N TYR A 284 5.63 -45.52 0.72
CA TYR A 284 4.46 -44.72 1.09
C TYR A 284 4.85 -43.26 1.25
N VAL A 285 4.21 -42.39 0.49
CA VAL A 285 4.40 -40.93 0.54
C VAL A 285 3.26 -40.32 1.32
N ASN A 286 3.56 -39.70 2.46
CA ASN A 286 2.58 -39.10 3.35
C ASN A 286 2.10 -37.73 2.86
N SER A 287 1.11 -37.15 3.56
CA SER A 287 0.55 -35.82 3.22
C SER A 287 1.53 -34.66 3.27
N SER A 288 2.70 -34.86 3.88
CA SER A 288 3.81 -33.88 3.88
C SER A 288 4.76 -34.10 2.71
N CYS A 289 4.41 -34.95 1.73
CA CYS A 289 5.24 -35.35 0.58
C CYS A 289 6.54 -36.07 0.95
N LYS A 290 6.65 -36.55 2.17
CA LYS A 290 7.79 -37.33 2.66
C LYS A 290 7.51 -38.84 2.54
N VAL A 291 8.54 -39.54 2.16
CA VAL A 291 8.51 -41.01 2.19
C VAL A 291 8.59 -41.49 3.64
N VAL A 292 7.72 -42.41 4.01
CA VAL A 292 7.70 -43.02 5.35
C VAL A 292 8.87 -43.95 5.51
N THR A 293 9.61 -43.80 6.61
CA THR A 293 10.81 -44.59 6.96
C THR A 293 10.66 -45.29 8.30
N THR A 294 9.42 -45.43 8.80
CA THR A 294 9.13 -46.03 10.11
C THR A 294 8.42 -47.37 9.97
N PRO A 295 8.71 -48.34 10.86
CA PRO A 295 7.92 -49.58 10.92
C PRO A 295 6.51 -49.31 11.40
N HIS A 296 5.61 -50.27 11.10
CA HIS A 296 4.21 -50.30 11.56
C HIS A 296 3.41 -49.05 11.24
N TYR A 297 3.45 -48.59 9.97
CA TYR A 297 2.76 -47.42 9.48
C TYR A 297 1.43 -47.80 8.80
N TRP A 298 0.33 -47.05 9.11
CA TRP A 298 -0.97 -47.28 8.50
C TRP A 298 -1.05 -46.69 7.10
N VAL A 299 -1.15 -47.51 6.08
CA VAL A 299 -1.35 -47.13 4.68
C VAL A 299 -2.85 -46.97 4.45
N ASN A 300 -3.30 -45.72 4.39
CA ASN A 300 -4.71 -45.35 4.17
C ASN A 300 -5.01 -44.99 2.71
N ARG A 301 -4.01 -44.81 1.88
CA ARG A 301 -4.12 -44.58 0.44
C ARG A 301 -3.26 -45.58 -0.33
N PRO A 302 -3.78 -46.78 -0.54
CA PRO A 302 -2.99 -47.87 -1.14
C PRO A 302 -2.93 -47.81 -2.67
N ASN A 303 -3.72 -46.92 -3.32
CA ASN A 303 -3.72 -46.70 -4.77
C ASN A 303 -3.90 -48.00 -5.60
N ASP A 304 -4.73 -48.89 -5.14
CA ASP A 304 -5.02 -50.22 -5.76
C ASP A 304 -3.77 -51.12 -5.89
N LEU A 305 -2.67 -50.76 -5.27
CA LEU A 305 -1.43 -51.54 -5.29
C LEU A 305 -1.46 -52.67 -4.24
N LEU A 306 -1.93 -52.36 -3.06
CA LEU A 306 -2.08 -53.31 -1.94
C LEU A 306 -3.36 -52.98 -1.14
N PRO A 307 -3.86 -53.85 -0.25
CA PRO A 307 -4.93 -53.50 0.68
C PRO A 307 -4.54 -52.38 1.66
N ALA A 308 -5.50 -51.59 2.13
CA ALA A 308 -5.25 -50.66 3.25
C ALA A 308 -4.89 -51.46 4.52
N GLY A 309 -3.82 -51.07 5.22
CA GLY A 309 -3.35 -51.82 6.37
C GLY A 309 -2.07 -51.27 6.97
N PHE A 310 -1.56 -51.98 8.00
CA PHE A 310 -0.27 -51.68 8.59
C PHE A 310 0.85 -52.37 7.83
N TYR A 311 1.86 -51.58 7.45
CA TYR A 311 3.06 -52.07 6.76
C TYR A 311 4.33 -51.52 7.43
N ASN A 312 5.44 -52.23 7.22
CA ASN A 312 6.74 -51.82 7.75
C ASN A 312 7.56 -51.20 6.64
N PHE A 313 8.18 -50.05 6.92
CA PHE A 313 9.10 -49.39 6.03
C PHE A 313 10.48 -49.29 6.65
N GLY A 314 11.50 -49.51 5.83
CA GLY A 314 12.91 -49.41 6.24
C GLY A 314 13.41 -47.98 6.35
N ALA A 315 14.61 -47.79 6.84
CA ALA A 315 15.25 -46.47 6.93
C ALA A 315 15.47 -45.83 5.55
N ASP A 316 15.48 -46.61 4.48
CA ASP A 316 15.54 -46.17 3.08
C ASP A 316 14.15 -45.90 2.46
N GLY A 317 13.09 -46.05 3.25
CA GLY A 317 11.71 -45.84 2.83
C GLY A 317 11.10 -47.01 2.07
N LYS A 318 11.83 -48.06 1.82
CA LYS A 318 11.28 -49.25 1.13
C LYS A 318 10.41 -50.06 2.07
N MET A 319 9.32 -50.61 1.53
CA MET A 319 8.47 -51.54 2.28
C MET A 319 9.24 -52.82 2.55
N ILE A 320 9.24 -53.25 3.82
CA ILE A 320 9.86 -54.49 4.26
C ILE A 320 8.86 -55.61 4.11
N ASN A 321 9.25 -56.70 3.44
CA ASN A 321 8.41 -57.86 3.18
C ASN A 321 7.03 -57.50 2.56
N PRO A 322 7.03 -56.91 1.35
CA PRO A 322 5.76 -56.67 0.66
C PRO A 322 5.02 -58.01 0.42
N PRO A 323 3.67 -58.03 0.44
CA PRO A 323 2.94 -59.23 0.08
C PRO A 323 3.32 -59.70 -1.33
N GLU A 324 3.42 -61.00 -1.54
CA GLU A 324 3.58 -61.53 -2.89
C GLU A 324 2.36 -61.20 -3.77
N GLU A 325 2.53 -61.09 -5.08
CA GLU A 325 1.49 -60.68 -6.06
C GLU A 325 0.19 -61.49 -5.99
N ASP A 326 0.19 -62.65 -5.32
CA ASP A 326 -1.01 -63.53 -5.13
C ASP A 326 -1.77 -63.30 -3.80
N GLY A 327 -1.50 -62.23 -3.04
CA GLY A 327 -2.28 -61.83 -1.86
C GLY A 327 -2.18 -62.77 -0.66
N LYS A 328 -1.13 -63.61 -0.54
CA LYS A 328 -0.85 -64.40 0.64
C LYS A 328 0.25 -63.81 1.51
N MET A 329 -0.12 -63.35 2.70
CA MET A 329 0.85 -62.98 3.73
C MET A 329 1.64 -64.21 4.17
N ILE A 330 2.99 -64.14 4.13
CA ILE A 330 3.84 -65.15 4.76
C ILE A 330 3.84 -64.87 6.27
N GLU A 331 3.16 -65.71 7.05
CA GLU A 331 3.33 -65.74 8.49
C GLU A 331 4.73 -66.31 8.80
N THR A 332 5.54 -65.50 9.48
CA THR A 332 6.73 -66.01 10.22
C THR A 332 6.65 -65.46 11.64
#